data_c0bafcb548de4a7bd803500465deb092
#
_entry.id   c0bafcb548de4a7bd803500465deb092
#
_cell.length_a   1.000
_cell.length_b   1.000
_cell.length_c   1.000
_cell.angle_alpha   90.00
_cell.angle_beta   90.00
_cell.angle_gamma   90.00
#
_symmetry.space_group_name_H-M   'P 1'
#
loop_
_entity.id
_entity.type
_entity.pdbx_description
1 polymer ?
#
loop_
_entity_poly.entity_id
_entity_poly.type
_entity_poly.pdbx_seq_one_letter_code
_entity_poly.pdbx_strand_id
1 'polypeptide(L)'
;MISIAHACRAVLLTADPLAKIKAARSAARAWRHDALDFVFDLDMPDRPSHPEKPELLSPARMPRRRKAGSDRGRIAMLHALAHIEFVAIDLAFDMAGRFGAGFPRAFVDDWVSVGADEAMHFALLDRHLRSLGAYYGALPAHDGLWAAAAETAHDPLARLAVVPMVLEARGLDVTPATVAAFERAGDRRSAAILNRIYRDEIRHVAAGTRWFGFGCEAQGLPVVSHWHCLLYTSPSPRDS
;
A
#
# COMPACT_ATOMS: atom_id res chain seq x y z
N MET A 1 16.45 12.02 -20.09
CA MET A 1 15.34 11.10 -19.70
C MET A 1 14.60 11.71 -18.50
N ILE A 2 13.40 11.24 -18.20
CA ILE A 2 12.65 11.66 -16.99
C ILE A 2 13.25 10.91 -15.80
N SER A 3 13.41 11.58 -14.64
CA SER A 3 13.93 10.91 -13.45
C SER A 3 12.89 9.99 -12.81
N ILE A 4 13.35 9.00 -12.04
CA ILE A 4 12.47 8.15 -11.23
C ILE A 4 11.66 8.97 -10.23
N ALA A 5 12.25 10.02 -9.66
CA ALA A 5 11.53 10.93 -8.75
C ALA A 5 10.34 11.61 -9.43
N HIS A 6 10.49 12.08 -10.67
CA HIS A 6 9.38 12.63 -11.46
C HIS A 6 8.27 11.59 -11.68
N ALA A 7 8.64 10.36 -12.04
CA ALA A 7 7.67 9.29 -12.27
C ALA A 7 6.90 8.92 -10.99
N CYS A 8 7.59 8.78 -9.85
CA CYS A 8 6.97 8.52 -8.55
C CYS A 8 6.01 9.66 -8.17
N ARG A 9 6.49 10.91 -8.26
CA ARG A 9 5.68 12.08 -7.94
C ARG A 9 4.43 12.20 -8.83
N ALA A 10 4.53 11.86 -10.11
CA ALA A 10 3.39 11.84 -11.02
C ALA A 10 2.32 10.83 -10.60
N VAL A 11 2.71 9.64 -10.12
CA VAL A 11 1.76 8.66 -9.55
C VAL A 11 1.06 9.24 -8.32
N LEU A 12 1.82 9.79 -7.37
CA LEU A 12 1.29 10.39 -6.14
C LEU A 12 0.30 11.52 -6.41
N LEU A 13 0.57 12.36 -7.41
CA LEU A 13 -0.28 13.50 -7.76
C LEU A 13 -1.46 13.14 -8.67
N THR A 14 -1.65 11.88 -9.02
CA THR A 14 -2.78 11.43 -9.85
C THR A 14 -3.96 11.05 -8.94
N ALA A 15 -5.01 11.86 -8.89
CA ALA A 15 -6.18 11.62 -8.03
C ALA A 15 -7.14 10.56 -8.59
N ASP A 16 -7.39 10.54 -9.90
CA ASP A 16 -8.33 9.59 -10.52
C ASP A 16 -7.83 8.15 -10.40
N PRO A 17 -8.63 7.21 -9.86
CA PRO A 17 -8.17 5.84 -9.60
C PRO A 17 -7.71 5.09 -10.85
N LEU A 18 -8.40 5.23 -11.97
CA LEU A 18 -8.01 4.55 -13.22
C LEU A 18 -6.76 5.17 -13.83
N ALA A 19 -6.63 6.49 -13.74
CA ALA A 19 -5.42 7.19 -14.18
C ALA A 19 -4.22 6.81 -13.29
N LYS A 20 -4.40 6.69 -11.95
CA LYS A 20 -3.34 6.27 -11.01
C LYS A 20 -2.84 4.85 -11.32
N ILE A 21 -3.74 3.89 -11.57
CA ILE A 21 -3.35 2.53 -12.02
C ILE A 21 -2.49 2.61 -13.29
N LYS A 22 -2.90 3.42 -14.27
CA LYS A 22 -2.15 3.58 -15.52
C LYS A 22 -0.79 4.22 -15.29
N ALA A 23 -0.73 5.28 -14.48
CA ALA A 23 0.52 5.96 -14.12
C ALA A 23 1.50 5.02 -13.42
N ALA A 24 1.05 4.28 -12.38
CA ALA A 24 1.85 3.31 -11.66
C ALA A 24 2.43 2.23 -12.58
N ARG A 25 1.59 1.62 -13.43
CA ARG A 25 2.03 0.59 -14.38
C ARG A 25 2.96 1.14 -15.47
N SER A 26 2.74 2.37 -15.90
CA SER A 26 3.62 3.01 -16.87
C SER A 26 4.99 3.33 -16.27
N ALA A 27 5.04 3.88 -15.05
CA ALA A 27 6.26 4.13 -14.31
C ALA A 27 7.06 2.84 -14.10
N ALA A 28 6.41 1.77 -13.63
CA ALA A 28 7.06 0.48 -13.42
C ALA A 28 7.56 -0.15 -14.73
N ARG A 29 6.84 0.00 -15.84
CA ARG A 29 7.30 -0.45 -17.15
C ARG A 29 8.51 0.34 -17.60
N ALA A 30 8.43 1.68 -17.55
CA ALA A 30 9.53 2.56 -17.96
C ALA A 30 10.79 2.28 -17.14
N TRP A 31 10.65 2.10 -15.82
CA TRP A 31 11.78 1.73 -14.96
C TRP A 31 12.43 0.41 -15.35
N ARG A 32 11.65 -0.66 -15.55
CA ARG A 32 12.17 -1.98 -15.96
C ARG A 32 12.86 -1.99 -17.32
N HIS A 33 12.56 -1.04 -18.19
CA HIS A 33 13.17 -0.89 -19.50
C HIS A 33 14.27 0.19 -19.53
N ASP A 34 14.78 0.59 -18.37
CA ASP A 34 15.81 1.61 -18.21
C ASP A 34 15.50 2.94 -18.95
N ALA A 35 14.20 3.27 -19.06
CA ALA A 35 13.72 4.50 -19.66
C ALA A 35 13.58 5.67 -18.66
N LEU A 36 13.92 5.44 -17.39
CA LEU A 36 13.96 6.45 -16.32
C LEU A 36 15.35 6.52 -15.72
N ASP A 37 15.84 7.74 -15.46
CA ASP A 37 17.12 7.95 -14.79
C ASP A 37 16.99 7.69 -13.28
N PHE A 38 18.01 7.08 -12.66
CA PHE A 38 18.13 6.91 -11.21
C PHE A 38 18.57 8.24 -10.57
N VAL A 39 17.68 9.22 -10.60
CA VAL A 39 17.91 10.60 -10.12
C VAL A 39 16.74 11.03 -9.24
N PHE A 40 17.06 11.73 -8.15
CA PHE A 40 16.12 12.21 -7.13
C PHE A 40 16.25 13.73 -7.00
N ASP A 41 15.72 14.42 -7.98
CA ASP A 41 15.81 15.87 -8.19
C ASP A 41 14.56 16.64 -7.74
N LEU A 42 13.59 15.95 -7.15
CA LEU A 42 12.37 16.54 -6.58
C LEU A 42 11.97 15.86 -5.28
N ASP A 43 11.35 16.64 -4.41
CA ASP A 43 10.70 16.12 -3.21
C ASP A 43 9.35 15.47 -3.51
N MET A 44 9.03 14.42 -2.77
CA MET A 44 7.69 13.83 -2.78
C MET A 44 6.72 14.73 -2.02
N PRO A 45 5.45 14.78 -2.42
CA PRO A 45 4.44 15.58 -1.72
C PRO A 45 4.21 15.04 -0.30
N ASP A 46 3.83 15.91 0.63
CA ASP A 46 3.46 15.50 1.99
C ASP A 46 2.21 14.62 1.99
N ARG A 47 1.35 14.81 0.98
CA ARG A 47 0.14 14.02 0.80
C ARG A 47 -0.12 13.74 -0.67
N PRO A 48 -0.49 12.50 -1.05
CA PRO A 48 -0.89 12.17 -2.41
C PRO A 48 -2.24 12.83 -2.75
N SER A 49 -2.47 13.04 -4.03
CA SER A 49 -3.77 13.46 -4.53
C SER A 49 -4.80 12.36 -4.35
N HIS A 50 -5.96 12.73 -3.87
CA HIS A 50 -7.06 11.84 -3.53
C HIS A 50 -8.31 12.17 -4.39
N PRO A 51 -9.08 11.18 -4.86
CA PRO A 51 -10.35 11.44 -5.53
C PRO A 51 -11.39 11.98 -4.55
N GLU A 52 -12.42 12.67 -5.04
CA GLU A 52 -13.51 13.18 -4.19
C GLU A 52 -14.22 12.05 -3.41
N LYS A 53 -14.26 10.87 -3.95
CA LYS A 53 -14.80 9.65 -3.34
C LYS A 53 -13.75 8.55 -3.35
N PRO A 54 -13.64 7.76 -2.26
CA PRO A 54 -14.50 7.71 -1.04
C PRO A 54 -14.32 8.94 -0.14
N GLU A 55 -15.39 9.31 0.60
CA GLU A 55 -15.26 10.23 1.73
C GLU A 55 -14.34 9.61 2.79
N LEU A 56 -13.33 10.35 3.22
CA LEU A 56 -12.42 9.91 4.27
C LEU A 56 -12.96 10.31 5.65
N LEU A 57 -13.18 9.32 6.49
CA LEU A 57 -13.66 9.51 7.86
C LEU A 57 -12.58 9.11 8.86
N SER A 58 -12.61 9.71 10.04
CA SER A 58 -11.80 9.22 11.16
C SER A 58 -12.23 7.80 11.56
N PRO A 59 -11.33 6.96 12.10
CA PRO A 59 -11.67 5.59 12.51
C PRO A 59 -12.89 5.50 13.43
N ALA A 60 -13.06 6.47 14.34
CA ALA A 60 -14.21 6.54 15.26
C ALA A 60 -15.56 6.77 14.55
N ARG A 61 -15.55 7.40 13.36
CA ARG A 61 -16.74 7.68 12.56
C ARG A 61 -17.06 6.61 11.52
N MET A 62 -16.17 5.61 11.37
CA MET A 62 -16.39 4.54 10.40
C MET A 62 -17.60 3.68 10.78
N PRO A 63 -18.48 3.34 9.83
CA PRO A 63 -19.60 2.45 10.08
C PRO A 63 -19.11 1.09 10.61
N ARG A 64 -19.77 0.58 11.65
CA ARG A 64 -19.46 -0.75 12.19
C ARG A 64 -19.60 -1.80 11.08
N ARG A 65 -18.55 -2.58 10.86
CA ARG A 65 -18.56 -3.67 9.87
C ARG A 65 -19.58 -4.73 10.28
N ARG A 66 -20.51 -5.06 9.37
CA ARG A 66 -21.45 -6.17 9.54
C ARG A 66 -20.78 -7.48 9.12
N LYS A 67 -21.34 -8.62 9.56
CA LYS A 67 -20.82 -9.96 9.22
C LYS A 67 -20.74 -10.14 7.71
N ALA A 68 -19.65 -10.75 7.21
CA ALA A 68 -19.37 -10.98 5.79
C ALA A 68 -20.41 -11.87 5.06
N GLY A 69 -21.35 -12.47 5.77
CA GLY A 69 -22.36 -13.38 5.20
C GLY A 69 -23.52 -12.73 4.43
N SER A 70 -23.55 -11.39 4.30
CA SER A 70 -24.54 -10.69 3.47
C SER A 70 -23.86 -9.98 2.30
N ASP A 71 -24.58 -9.78 1.19
CA ASP A 71 -24.07 -9.06 0.02
C ASP A 71 -23.54 -7.67 0.40
N ARG A 72 -24.24 -6.96 1.27
CA ARG A 72 -23.82 -5.66 1.77
C ARG A 72 -22.53 -5.74 2.60
N GLY A 73 -22.38 -6.79 3.42
CA GLY A 73 -21.16 -7.00 4.22
C GLY A 73 -19.97 -7.37 3.33
N ARG A 74 -20.20 -8.19 2.30
CA ARG A 74 -19.22 -8.55 1.29
C ARG A 74 -18.72 -7.31 0.52
N ILE A 75 -19.64 -6.50 0.00
CA ILE A 75 -19.31 -5.25 -0.70
C ILE A 75 -18.51 -4.32 0.22
N ALA A 76 -18.92 -4.15 1.47
CA ALA A 76 -18.22 -3.28 2.41
C ALA A 76 -16.80 -3.77 2.71
N MET A 77 -16.58 -5.08 2.80
CA MET A 77 -15.25 -5.67 2.99
C MET A 77 -14.37 -5.46 1.76
N LEU A 78 -14.88 -5.80 0.56
CA LEU A 78 -14.13 -5.64 -0.69
C LEU A 78 -13.81 -4.17 -0.98
N HIS A 79 -14.72 -3.25 -0.64
CA HIS A 79 -14.48 -1.81 -0.76
C HIS A 79 -13.38 -1.33 0.17
N ALA A 80 -13.37 -1.79 1.42
CA ALA A 80 -12.32 -1.44 2.38
C ALA A 80 -10.95 -1.99 1.94
N LEU A 81 -10.90 -3.22 1.41
CA LEU A 81 -9.68 -3.78 0.83
C LEU A 81 -9.24 -2.98 -0.39
N ALA A 82 -10.16 -2.64 -1.31
CA ALA A 82 -9.82 -1.81 -2.45
C ALA A 82 -9.23 -0.45 -2.04
N HIS A 83 -9.69 0.13 -0.93
CA HIS A 83 -9.10 1.37 -0.42
C HIS A 83 -7.69 1.16 0.12
N ILE A 84 -7.43 0.06 0.83
CA ILE A 84 -6.08 -0.30 1.30
C ILE A 84 -5.13 -0.41 0.11
N GLU A 85 -5.47 -1.18 -0.93
CA GLU A 85 -4.64 -1.34 -2.12
C GLU A 85 -4.43 -0.02 -2.87
N PHE A 86 -5.46 0.84 -2.93
CA PHE A 86 -5.35 2.16 -3.55
C PHE A 86 -4.30 3.03 -2.84
N VAL A 87 -4.33 3.05 -1.51
CA VAL A 87 -3.34 3.79 -0.69
C VAL A 87 -1.97 3.12 -0.78
N ALA A 88 -1.90 1.79 -0.84
CA ALA A 88 -0.64 1.05 -0.97
C ALA A 88 0.12 1.38 -2.27
N ILE A 89 -0.59 1.73 -3.36
CA ILE A 89 0.06 2.29 -4.56
C ILE A 89 0.88 3.54 -4.19
N ASP A 90 0.25 4.47 -3.48
CA ASP A 90 0.91 5.72 -3.07
C ASP A 90 2.08 5.44 -2.12
N LEU A 91 1.90 4.54 -1.15
CA LEU A 91 2.95 4.17 -0.20
C LEU A 91 4.20 3.59 -0.87
N ALA A 92 4.01 2.72 -1.86
CA ALA A 92 5.11 2.12 -2.59
C ALA A 92 5.88 3.14 -3.45
N PHE A 93 5.17 4.03 -4.16
CA PHE A 93 5.81 5.08 -4.95
C PHE A 93 6.39 6.21 -4.09
N ASP A 94 5.81 6.51 -2.92
CA ASP A 94 6.40 7.41 -1.94
C ASP A 94 7.69 6.82 -1.37
N MET A 95 7.70 5.53 -1.02
CA MET A 95 8.89 4.82 -0.54
C MET A 95 10.03 4.91 -1.56
N ALA A 96 9.76 4.59 -2.82
CA ALA A 96 10.74 4.65 -3.90
C ALA A 96 11.25 6.08 -4.14
N GLY A 97 10.35 7.06 -4.23
CA GLY A 97 10.69 8.43 -4.58
C GLY A 97 11.32 9.22 -3.42
N ARG A 98 10.81 9.04 -2.20
CA ARG A 98 11.25 9.79 -1.02
C ARG A 98 12.60 9.29 -0.48
N PHE A 99 12.81 7.99 -0.46
CA PHE A 99 13.96 7.39 0.20
C PHE A 99 14.97 6.76 -0.77
N GLY A 100 14.62 6.61 -2.04
CA GLY A 100 15.45 5.89 -3.01
C GLY A 100 16.87 6.45 -3.19
N ALA A 101 17.08 7.76 -2.96
CA ALA A 101 18.42 8.37 -3.03
C ALA A 101 19.39 7.81 -1.97
N GLY A 102 18.88 7.34 -0.83
CA GLY A 102 19.68 6.79 0.27
C GLY A 102 19.93 5.28 0.16
N PHE A 103 19.44 4.64 -0.89
CA PHE A 103 19.52 3.20 -1.08
C PHE A 103 20.03 2.83 -2.47
N PRO A 104 20.54 1.59 -2.66
CA PRO A 104 20.93 1.11 -3.99
C PRO A 104 19.72 0.98 -4.92
N ARG A 105 19.98 0.96 -6.24
CA ARG A 105 18.93 0.85 -7.28
C ARG A 105 17.93 -0.29 -7.01
N ALA A 106 18.38 -1.40 -6.46
CA ALA A 106 17.54 -2.55 -6.12
C ALA A 106 16.41 -2.22 -5.12
N PHE A 107 16.56 -1.19 -4.29
CA PHE A 107 15.49 -0.67 -3.44
C PHE A 107 14.34 -0.13 -4.28
N VAL A 108 14.67 0.66 -5.29
CA VAL A 108 13.67 1.22 -6.21
C VAL A 108 13.05 0.13 -7.07
N ASP A 109 13.85 -0.86 -7.49
CA ASP A 109 13.35 -2.03 -8.26
C ASP A 109 12.22 -2.72 -7.50
N ASP A 110 12.41 -2.95 -6.18
CA ASP A 110 11.41 -3.60 -5.35
C ASP A 110 10.16 -2.73 -5.16
N TRP A 111 10.32 -1.48 -4.71
CA TRP A 111 9.16 -0.64 -4.38
C TRP A 111 8.34 -0.24 -5.60
N VAL A 112 8.98 -0.03 -6.75
CA VAL A 112 8.26 0.21 -8.01
C VAL A 112 7.52 -1.07 -8.46
N SER A 113 8.09 -2.26 -8.21
CA SER A 113 7.40 -3.53 -8.47
C SER A 113 6.21 -3.72 -7.53
N VAL A 114 6.38 -3.45 -6.23
CA VAL A 114 5.28 -3.45 -5.25
C VAL A 114 4.16 -2.53 -5.71
N GLY A 115 4.45 -1.27 -6.04
CA GLY A 115 3.44 -0.32 -6.50
C GLY A 115 2.70 -0.76 -7.78
N ALA A 116 3.33 -1.51 -8.66
CA ALA A 116 2.67 -2.11 -9.83
C ALA A 116 1.75 -3.28 -9.45
N ASP A 117 2.14 -4.09 -8.45
CA ASP A 117 1.31 -5.16 -7.91
C ASP A 117 0.08 -4.57 -7.20
N GLU A 118 0.24 -3.53 -6.36
CA GLU A 118 -0.87 -2.84 -5.69
C GLU A 118 -1.86 -2.23 -6.69
N ALA A 119 -1.37 -1.64 -7.77
CA ALA A 119 -2.22 -1.15 -8.85
C ALA A 119 -3.02 -2.28 -9.54
N MET A 120 -2.46 -3.49 -9.60
CA MET A 120 -3.15 -4.67 -10.11
C MET A 120 -4.17 -5.19 -9.10
N HIS A 121 -3.84 -5.25 -7.81
CA HIS A 121 -4.72 -5.66 -6.72
C HIS A 121 -5.95 -4.75 -6.65
N PHE A 122 -5.74 -3.44 -6.64
CA PHE A 122 -6.83 -2.48 -6.69
C PHE A 122 -7.72 -2.67 -7.92
N ALA A 123 -7.14 -2.86 -9.11
CA ALA A 123 -7.92 -3.07 -10.34
C ALA A 123 -8.76 -4.36 -10.30
N LEU A 124 -8.26 -5.42 -9.67
CA LEU A 124 -9.02 -6.67 -9.48
C LEU A 124 -10.21 -6.45 -8.55
N LEU A 125 -10.00 -5.76 -7.43
CA LEU A 125 -11.04 -5.48 -6.44
C LEU A 125 -12.11 -4.52 -6.98
N ASP A 126 -11.72 -3.42 -7.65
CA ASP A 126 -12.69 -2.48 -8.24
C ASP A 126 -13.53 -3.15 -9.34
N ARG A 127 -12.90 -3.94 -10.22
CA ARG A 127 -13.64 -4.73 -11.21
C ARG A 127 -14.62 -5.70 -10.57
N HIS A 128 -14.22 -6.33 -9.47
CA HIS A 128 -15.10 -7.25 -8.76
C HIS A 128 -16.25 -6.52 -8.08
N LEU A 129 -15.99 -5.39 -7.42
CA LEU A 129 -17.03 -4.53 -6.86
C LEU A 129 -18.07 -4.14 -7.92
N ARG A 130 -17.63 -3.74 -9.12
CA ARG A 130 -18.53 -3.41 -10.24
C ARG A 130 -19.40 -4.60 -10.67
N SER A 131 -18.86 -5.82 -10.64
CA SER A 131 -19.64 -7.03 -10.94
C SER A 131 -20.70 -7.35 -9.86
N LEU A 132 -20.57 -6.78 -8.67
CA LEU A 132 -21.52 -6.88 -7.57
C LEU A 132 -22.49 -5.67 -7.50
N GLY A 133 -22.49 -4.80 -8.50
CA GLY A 133 -23.32 -3.59 -8.54
C GLY A 133 -22.83 -2.46 -7.64
N ALA A 134 -21.54 -2.49 -7.22
CA ALA A 134 -20.91 -1.44 -6.43
C ALA A 134 -19.69 -0.87 -7.18
N TYR A 135 -19.00 0.09 -6.59
CA TYR A 135 -17.76 0.67 -7.14
C TYR A 135 -16.90 1.26 -6.03
N TYR A 136 -15.63 1.44 -6.29
CA TYR A 136 -14.74 2.15 -5.36
C TYR A 136 -15.17 3.61 -5.21
N GLY A 137 -15.40 4.03 -3.97
CA GLY A 137 -15.98 5.34 -3.63
C GLY A 137 -17.45 5.30 -3.25
N ALA A 138 -18.15 4.14 -3.39
CA ALA A 138 -19.55 4.01 -2.99
C ALA A 138 -19.76 4.03 -1.47
N LEU A 139 -18.74 3.72 -0.69
CA LEU A 139 -18.74 3.70 0.78
C LEU A 139 -17.61 4.59 1.31
N PRO A 140 -17.71 5.11 2.54
CA PRO A 140 -16.61 5.85 3.14
C PRO A 140 -15.41 4.94 3.42
N ALA A 141 -14.24 5.56 3.56
CA ALA A 141 -12.99 4.92 3.95
C ALA A 141 -12.28 5.72 5.05
N HIS A 142 -11.15 5.26 5.57
CA HIS A 142 -10.38 6.00 6.55
C HIS A 142 -8.91 6.12 6.11
N ASP A 143 -8.26 7.20 6.51
CA ASP A 143 -6.93 7.58 6.06
C ASP A 143 -5.78 7.02 6.92
N GLY A 144 -6.08 6.08 7.81
CA GLY A 144 -5.11 5.61 8.82
C GLY A 144 -3.80 5.08 8.25
N LEU A 145 -3.82 4.50 7.03
CA LEU A 145 -2.62 3.96 6.40
C LEU A 145 -1.67 5.09 5.96
N TRP A 146 -2.20 6.13 5.30
CA TRP A 146 -1.39 7.28 4.93
C TRP A 146 -0.97 8.11 6.15
N ALA A 147 -1.85 8.27 7.14
CA ALA A 147 -1.50 8.98 8.38
C ALA A 147 -0.27 8.37 9.06
N ALA A 148 -0.22 7.05 9.22
CA ALA A 148 0.94 6.34 9.76
C ALA A 148 2.20 6.53 8.89
N ALA A 149 2.05 6.59 7.57
CA ALA A 149 3.16 6.87 6.68
C ALA A 149 3.67 8.33 6.81
N ALA A 150 2.77 9.29 6.94
CA ALA A 150 3.14 10.69 7.11
C ALA A 150 3.98 10.93 8.37
N GLU A 151 3.66 10.26 9.47
CA GLU A 151 4.41 10.34 10.73
C GLU A 151 5.85 9.82 10.59
N THR A 152 6.10 8.91 9.65
CA THR A 152 7.42 8.33 9.37
C THR A 152 8.12 8.91 8.13
N ALA A 153 7.62 10.03 7.59
CA ALA A 153 8.15 10.63 6.35
C ALA A 153 9.60 11.11 6.44
N HIS A 154 10.11 11.31 7.65
CA HIS A 154 11.45 11.83 7.95
C HIS A 154 12.51 10.71 8.13
N ASP A 155 12.10 9.44 8.27
CA ASP A 155 13.01 8.33 8.58
C ASP A 155 12.62 7.07 7.79
N PRO A 156 13.48 6.60 6.86
CA PRO A 156 13.22 5.40 6.08
C PRO A 156 13.12 4.13 6.94
N LEU A 157 13.87 4.02 8.05
CA LEU A 157 13.78 2.85 8.92
C LEU A 157 12.47 2.82 9.70
N ALA A 158 12.01 3.96 10.19
CA ALA A 158 10.69 4.07 10.82
C ALA A 158 9.57 3.74 9.82
N ARG A 159 9.66 4.24 8.57
CA ARG A 159 8.72 3.92 7.50
C ARG A 159 8.69 2.42 7.19
N LEU A 160 9.85 1.78 7.05
CA LEU A 160 9.97 0.35 6.77
C LEU A 160 9.46 -0.49 7.94
N ALA A 161 9.74 -0.08 9.18
CA ALA A 161 9.25 -0.78 10.37
C ALA A 161 7.74 -0.73 10.50
N VAL A 162 7.11 0.44 10.26
CA VAL A 162 5.67 0.64 10.50
C VAL A 162 4.84 0.16 9.31
N VAL A 163 5.15 0.57 8.08
CA VAL A 163 4.28 0.31 6.94
C VAL A 163 4.38 -1.14 6.48
N PRO A 164 5.47 -1.64 5.86
CA PRO A 164 5.48 -3.02 5.36
C PRO A 164 5.57 -4.06 6.48
N MET A 165 6.35 -3.82 7.55
CA MET A 165 6.62 -4.84 8.57
C MET A 165 5.52 -4.97 9.62
N VAL A 166 4.62 -4.00 9.77
CA VAL A 166 3.50 -4.06 10.71
C VAL A 166 2.15 -3.98 9.98
N LEU A 167 1.90 -2.93 9.20
CA LEU A 167 0.57 -2.70 8.63
C LEU A 167 0.26 -3.69 7.49
N GLU A 168 1.19 -3.91 6.56
CA GLU A 168 1.02 -4.91 5.49
C GLU A 168 1.17 -6.34 6.03
N ALA A 169 2.14 -6.60 6.93
CA ALA A 169 2.30 -7.91 7.56
C ALA A 169 1.03 -8.38 8.28
N ARG A 170 0.24 -7.45 8.88
CA ARG A 170 -1.07 -7.79 9.46
C ARG A 170 -2.03 -8.36 8.42
N GLY A 171 -1.91 -7.97 7.16
CA GLY A 171 -2.67 -8.56 6.05
C GLY A 171 -2.41 -10.06 5.92
N LEU A 172 -1.17 -10.51 6.11
CA LEU A 172 -0.80 -11.92 6.05
C LEU A 172 -1.47 -12.75 7.16
N ASP A 173 -1.69 -12.17 8.34
CA ASP A 173 -2.35 -12.86 9.46
C ASP A 173 -3.85 -13.00 9.24
N VAL A 174 -4.52 -11.99 8.67
CA VAL A 174 -5.99 -11.95 8.60
C VAL A 174 -6.56 -12.49 7.28
N THR A 175 -5.79 -12.45 6.20
CA THR A 175 -6.27 -12.83 4.86
C THR A 175 -6.66 -14.32 4.75
N PRO A 176 -5.92 -15.30 5.32
CA PRO A 176 -6.30 -16.71 5.24
C PRO A 176 -7.69 -17.00 5.83
N ALA A 177 -8.01 -16.40 6.97
CA ALA A 177 -9.32 -16.54 7.62
C ALA A 177 -10.44 -15.90 6.77
N THR A 178 -10.14 -14.77 6.11
CA THR A 178 -11.06 -14.05 5.22
C THR A 178 -11.34 -14.85 3.95
N VAL A 179 -10.31 -15.43 3.35
CA VAL A 179 -10.44 -16.34 2.19
C VAL A 179 -11.35 -17.51 2.54
N ALA A 180 -11.06 -18.21 3.66
CA ALA A 180 -11.89 -19.33 4.10
C ALA A 180 -13.35 -18.92 4.39
N ALA A 181 -13.59 -17.69 4.84
CA ALA A 181 -14.95 -17.18 5.04
C ALA A 181 -15.68 -16.97 3.70
N PHE A 182 -15.02 -16.46 2.67
CA PHE A 182 -15.59 -16.33 1.32
C PHE A 182 -15.85 -17.69 0.67
N GLU A 183 -14.95 -18.64 0.83
CA GLU A 183 -15.13 -20.02 0.32
C GLU A 183 -16.36 -20.68 0.95
N ARG A 184 -16.51 -20.61 2.28
CA ARG A 184 -17.70 -21.12 2.98
C ARG A 184 -18.99 -20.45 2.54
N ALA A 185 -18.93 -19.18 2.15
CA ALA A 185 -20.06 -18.43 1.60
C ALA A 185 -20.32 -18.73 0.10
N GLY A 186 -19.52 -19.58 -0.55
CA GLY A 186 -19.61 -19.90 -1.97
C GLY A 186 -19.05 -18.82 -2.89
N ASP A 187 -18.44 -17.77 -2.36
CA ASP A 187 -17.84 -16.67 -3.13
C ASP A 187 -16.39 -17.00 -3.55
N ARG A 188 -16.29 -17.92 -4.50
CA ARG A 188 -15.00 -18.37 -5.03
C ARG A 188 -14.20 -17.23 -5.69
N ARG A 189 -14.87 -16.21 -6.23
CA ARG A 189 -14.20 -15.12 -6.93
C ARG A 189 -13.50 -14.18 -5.95
N SER A 190 -14.16 -13.78 -4.88
CA SER A 190 -13.54 -12.99 -3.80
C SER A 190 -12.37 -13.76 -3.17
N ALA A 191 -12.55 -15.07 -2.89
CA ALA A 191 -11.50 -15.92 -2.36
C ALA A 191 -10.27 -15.98 -3.29
N ALA A 192 -10.48 -16.14 -4.61
CA ALA A 192 -9.39 -16.21 -5.59
C ALA A 192 -8.61 -14.89 -5.69
N ILE A 193 -9.30 -13.73 -5.65
CA ILE A 193 -8.65 -12.41 -5.65
C ILE A 193 -7.79 -12.25 -4.39
N LEU A 194 -8.33 -12.53 -3.22
CA LEU A 194 -7.61 -12.42 -1.96
C LEU A 194 -6.42 -13.38 -1.85
N ASN A 195 -6.55 -14.60 -2.37
CA ASN A 195 -5.44 -15.53 -2.47
C ASN A 195 -4.32 -15.03 -3.39
N ARG A 196 -4.65 -14.29 -4.46
CA ARG A 196 -3.64 -13.65 -5.32
C ARG A 196 -2.93 -12.54 -4.56
N ILE A 197 -3.66 -11.63 -3.93
CA ILE A 197 -3.11 -10.54 -3.09
C ILE A 197 -2.20 -11.15 -2.02
N TYR A 198 -2.68 -12.11 -1.25
CA TYR A 198 -1.91 -12.76 -0.19
C TYR A 198 -0.53 -13.29 -0.64
N ARG A 199 -0.45 -13.90 -1.83
CA ARG A 199 0.83 -14.41 -2.36
C ARG A 199 1.80 -13.29 -2.72
N ASP A 200 1.30 -12.20 -3.23
CA ASP A 200 2.11 -11.05 -3.60
C ASP A 200 2.58 -10.32 -2.34
N GLU A 201 1.72 -10.16 -1.30
CA GLU A 201 2.04 -9.56 -0.01
C GLU A 201 3.22 -10.22 0.72
N ILE A 202 3.41 -11.53 0.59
CA ILE A 202 4.60 -12.21 1.14
C ILE A 202 5.90 -11.57 0.64
N ARG A 203 5.93 -11.18 -0.64
CA ARG A 203 7.10 -10.53 -1.25
C ARG A 203 7.24 -9.07 -0.82
N HIS A 204 6.12 -8.36 -0.63
CA HIS A 204 6.10 -6.98 -0.17
C HIS A 204 6.66 -6.86 1.25
N VAL A 205 6.18 -7.68 2.17
CA VAL A 205 6.71 -7.75 3.55
C VAL A 205 8.17 -8.19 3.57
N ALA A 206 8.56 -9.16 2.74
CA ALA A 206 9.95 -9.59 2.62
C ALA A 206 10.87 -8.47 2.11
N ALA A 207 10.41 -7.64 1.16
CA ALA A 207 11.15 -6.46 0.72
C ALA A 207 11.32 -5.46 1.87
N GLY A 208 10.25 -5.17 2.63
CA GLY A 208 10.30 -4.32 3.83
C GLY A 208 11.35 -4.79 4.83
N THR A 209 11.31 -6.07 5.18
CA THR A 209 12.27 -6.69 6.14
C THR A 209 13.71 -6.63 5.62
N ARG A 210 13.93 -6.92 4.34
CA ARG A 210 15.24 -6.85 3.70
C ARG A 210 15.85 -5.45 3.77
N TRP A 211 15.08 -4.45 3.38
CA TRP A 211 15.58 -3.08 3.33
C TRP A 211 15.72 -2.43 4.71
N PHE A 212 14.90 -2.85 5.67
CA PHE A 212 15.10 -2.50 7.07
C PHE A 212 16.45 -3.05 7.59
N GLY A 213 16.72 -4.34 7.35
CA GLY A 213 18.00 -4.97 7.71
C GLY A 213 19.19 -4.26 7.06
N PHE A 214 19.11 -3.99 5.74
CA PHE A 214 20.15 -3.26 5.01
C PHE A 214 20.43 -1.87 5.63
N GLY A 215 19.38 -1.10 5.93
CA GLY A 215 19.54 0.23 6.51
C GLY A 215 20.09 0.19 7.93
N CYS A 216 19.70 -0.79 8.74
CA CYS A 216 20.30 -1.01 10.07
C CYS A 216 21.79 -1.36 9.98
N GLU A 217 22.18 -2.28 9.08
CA GLU A 217 23.57 -2.65 8.87
C GLU A 217 24.43 -1.46 8.44
N ALA A 218 23.93 -0.64 7.51
CA ALA A 218 24.61 0.55 7.03
C ALA A 218 24.85 1.59 8.14
N GLN A 219 24.01 1.59 9.18
CA GLN A 219 24.11 2.51 10.33
C GLN A 219 24.73 1.85 11.58
N GLY A 220 25.13 0.57 11.51
CA GLY A 220 25.66 -0.16 12.65
C GLY A 220 24.65 -0.42 13.77
N LEU A 221 23.35 -0.47 13.44
CA LEU A 221 22.26 -0.65 14.40
C LEU A 221 21.86 -2.12 14.53
N PRO A 222 21.56 -2.61 15.75
CA PRO A 222 21.11 -3.98 15.96
C PRO A 222 19.63 -4.10 15.47
N VAL A 223 19.41 -4.90 14.42
CA VAL A 223 18.14 -4.99 13.67
C VAL A 223 16.92 -5.19 14.57
N VAL A 224 16.94 -6.22 15.44
CA VAL A 224 15.75 -6.59 16.24
C VAL A 224 15.44 -5.55 17.31
N SER A 225 16.44 -5.09 18.07
CA SER A 225 16.22 -4.10 19.12
C SER A 225 15.89 -2.73 18.57
N HIS A 226 16.44 -2.36 17.40
CA HIS A 226 16.08 -1.11 16.74
C HIS A 226 14.64 -1.14 16.22
N TRP A 227 14.19 -2.26 15.63
CA TRP A 227 12.78 -2.42 15.23
C TRP A 227 11.82 -2.26 16.42
N HIS A 228 12.11 -2.91 17.55
CA HIS A 228 11.31 -2.74 18.76
C HIS A 228 11.32 -1.28 19.23
N CYS A 229 12.48 -0.61 19.25
CA CYS A 229 12.57 0.80 19.63
C CYS A 229 11.62 1.67 18.79
N LEU A 230 11.66 1.53 17.47
CA LEU A 230 10.81 2.29 16.56
C LEU A 230 9.31 2.05 16.80
N LEU A 231 8.90 0.82 17.09
CA LEU A 231 7.50 0.50 17.36
C LEU A 231 7.00 1.06 18.70
N TYR A 232 7.87 1.14 19.72
CA TYR A 232 7.49 1.72 21.02
C TYR A 232 7.51 3.24 21.03
N THR A 233 8.28 3.88 20.15
CA THR A 233 8.38 5.34 20.04
C THR A 233 7.46 5.92 18.96
N SER A 234 6.98 5.10 18.04
CA SER A 234 5.97 5.53 17.06
C SER A 234 4.59 5.56 17.73
N PRO A 235 3.73 6.56 17.41
CA PRO A 235 2.35 6.57 17.90
C PRO A 235 1.65 5.26 17.53
N SER A 236 0.97 4.67 18.51
CA SER A 236 0.24 3.42 18.28
C SER A 236 -0.87 3.66 17.24
N PRO A 237 -1.01 2.82 16.21
CA PRO A 237 -2.16 2.89 15.30
C PRO A 237 -3.53 2.72 15.99
N ARG A 238 -3.53 2.50 17.31
CA ARG A 238 -4.74 2.41 18.15
C ARG A 238 -5.15 3.75 18.76
N ASP A 239 -4.25 4.74 18.73
CA ASP A 239 -4.43 6.05 19.39
C ASP A 239 -4.85 7.15 18.39
N SER A 240 -5.03 6.79 17.12
CA SER A 240 -5.48 7.67 16.03
C SER A 240 -6.88 7.34 15.52
#